data_42da1b78cc86ff8356d7434ea14d4ee1
#
_entry.id   42da1b78cc86ff8356d7434ea14d4ee1
#
_cell.length_a   1.000
_cell.length_b   1.000
_cell.length_c   1.000
_cell.angle_alpha   90.00
_cell.angle_beta   90.00
_cell.angle_gamma   90.00
#
_symmetry.space_group_name_H-M   'P 1'
#
loop_
_entity.id
_entity.type
_entity.pdbx_description
1 polymer ?
#
loop_
_entity_poly.entity_id
_entity_poly.type
_entity_poly.pdbx_seq_one_letter_code
_entity_poly.pdbx_strand_id
1 'polypeptide(L)'
;MLTHVGTNTIETERLILRKFEYTDDEAMLKYWVADEKIQSLYSEPVYSTKEEVKGLLDKYISSYDKSDYYRWAVVEKKSGECIGQIAYFLVDNKNHFAEIEYCIGSDFQCKGYATEATRAVIAYGFNKMNLHKVQICTKTINKPSKRVIEKCGFTYEGTLRDYFYMDGEYVGRLYFSMLRTEFESKL
;
A
#
# COMPACT_ATOMS: atom_id res chain seq x y z
N MET A 1 -21.19 -9.82 4.78
CA MET A 1 -20.66 -10.23 3.47
C MET A 1 -19.86 -9.07 2.93
N LEU A 2 -18.68 -9.29 2.33
CA LEU A 2 -17.92 -8.21 1.68
C LEU A 2 -18.64 -7.67 0.46
N THR A 3 -18.38 -6.40 0.16
CA THR A 3 -18.85 -5.74 -1.07
C THR A 3 -17.62 -5.44 -1.92
N HIS A 4 -17.57 -6.01 -3.12
CA HIS A 4 -16.49 -5.72 -4.05
C HIS A 4 -16.88 -4.58 -4.98
N VAL A 5 -16.13 -3.49 -4.91
CA VAL A 5 -16.39 -2.25 -5.66
C VAL A 5 -15.22 -1.86 -6.57
N GLY A 6 -14.16 -2.69 -6.59
CA GLY A 6 -12.95 -2.43 -7.39
C GLY A 6 -12.16 -1.21 -6.93
N THR A 7 -11.19 -0.84 -7.75
CA THR A 7 -10.35 0.33 -7.53
C THR A 7 -11.06 1.59 -8.04
N ASN A 8 -11.72 2.33 -7.15
CA ASN A 8 -12.30 3.64 -7.46
C ASN A 8 -11.36 4.75 -6.98
N THR A 9 -11.40 5.90 -7.64
CA THR A 9 -10.62 7.07 -7.25
C THR A 9 -10.99 7.53 -5.84
N ILE A 10 -9.98 7.83 -5.04
CA ILE A 10 -10.11 8.40 -3.70
C ILE A 10 -9.34 9.72 -3.69
N GLU A 11 -10.00 10.79 -3.30
CA GLU A 11 -9.35 12.09 -3.11
C GLU A 11 -9.15 12.39 -1.64
N THR A 12 -7.99 12.93 -1.31
CA THR A 12 -7.65 13.43 0.01
C THR A 12 -7.27 14.93 -0.08
N GLU A 13 -6.77 15.51 0.99
CA GLU A 13 -6.31 16.90 0.98
C GLU A 13 -5.20 17.14 -0.07
N ARG A 14 -4.19 16.26 -0.10
CA ARG A 14 -2.98 16.44 -0.92
C ARG A 14 -2.79 15.40 -2.01
N LEU A 15 -3.59 14.32 -2.01
CA LEU A 15 -3.40 13.16 -2.89
C LEU A 15 -4.64 12.85 -3.71
N ILE A 16 -4.40 12.26 -4.89
CA ILE A 16 -5.36 11.50 -5.67
C ILE A 16 -4.87 10.06 -5.73
N LEU A 17 -5.66 9.14 -5.21
CA LEU A 17 -5.44 7.70 -5.35
C LEU A 17 -6.29 7.22 -6.51
N ARG A 18 -5.68 6.87 -7.65
CA ARG A 18 -6.37 6.47 -8.88
C ARG A 18 -5.82 5.15 -9.42
N LYS A 19 -6.49 4.59 -10.40
CA LYS A 19 -5.92 3.48 -11.19
C LYS A 19 -4.60 3.92 -11.82
N PHE A 20 -3.68 2.97 -11.96
CA PHE A 20 -2.47 3.20 -12.75
C PHE A 20 -2.80 3.41 -14.22
N GLU A 21 -1.99 4.22 -14.88
CA GLU A 21 -2.00 4.49 -16.31
C GLU A 21 -0.62 4.16 -16.90
N TYR A 22 -0.54 3.91 -18.21
CA TYR A 22 0.75 3.64 -18.85
C TYR A 22 1.72 4.83 -18.77
N THR A 23 1.19 6.03 -18.65
CA THR A 23 1.97 7.27 -18.46
C THR A 23 2.65 7.39 -17.10
N ASP A 24 2.36 6.49 -16.16
CA ASP A 24 3.02 6.46 -14.85
C ASP A 24 4.42 5.82 -14.90
N ASP A 25 4.81 5.18 -16.00
CA ASP A 25 6.04 4.40 -16.14
C ASP A 25 7.31 5.19 -15.79
N GLU A 26 7.42 6.42 -16.27
CA GLU A 26 8.57 7.30 -15.98
C GLU A 26 8.66 7.68 -14.51
N ALA A 27 7.54 8.03 -13.89
CA ALA A 27 7.49 8.38 -12.47
C ALA A 27 7.78 7.15 -11.59
N MET A 28 7.25 5.99 -11.95
CA MET A 28 7.54 4.71 -11.27
C MET A 28 9.04 4.42 -11.29
N LEU A 29 9.65 4.46 -12.47
CA LEU A 29 11.08 4.18 -12.65
C LEU A 29 11.95 5.18 -11.90
N LYS A 30 11.59 6.46 -11.96
CA LYS A 30 12.32 7.56 -11.33
C LYS A 30 12.28 7.51 -9.80
N TYR A 31 11.14 7.16 -9.20
CA TYR A 31 10.91 7.43 -7.79
C TYR A 31 10.97 6.23 -6.87
N TRP A 32 10.66 4.99 -7.35
CA TRP A 32 10.64 3.85 -6.42
C TRP A 32 10.98 2.48 -7.00
N VAL A 33 10.57 2.14 -8.25
CA VAL A 33 10.74 0.75 -8.71
C VAL A 33 12.18 0.39 -9.05
N ALA A 34 13.02 1.39 -9.35
CA ALA A 34 14.47 1.22 -9.56
C ALA A 34 15.29 1.43 -8.28
N ASP A 35 14.68 1.82 -7.18
CA ASP A 35 15.35 2.02 -5.89
C ASP A 35 15.43 0.69 -5.14
N GLU A 36 16.62 0.09 -5.11
CA GLU A 36 16.89 -1.20 -4.47
C GLU A 36 16.51 -1.20 -2.97
N LYS A 37 16.73 -0.08 -2.28
CA LYS A 37 16.39 0.03 -0.85
C LYS A 37 14.88 0.03 -0.62
N ILE A 38 14.12 0.72 -1.47
CA ILE A 38 12.66 0.71 -1.40
C ILE A 38 12.15 -0.69 -1.72
N GLN A 39 12.61 -1.29 -2.81
CA GLN A 39 12.15 -2.59 -3.29
C GLN A 39 12.49 -3.72 -2.30
N SER A 40 13.67 -3.71 -1.69
CA SER A 40 14.04 -4.68 -0.67
C SER A 40 13.14 -4.61 0.57
N LEU A 41 12.77 -3.40 1.01
CA LEU A 41 11.84 -3.22 2.14
C LEU A 41 10.40 -3.58 1.76
N TYR A 42 10.03 -3.35 0.50
CA TYR A 42 8.70 -3.65 -0.04
C TYR A 42 8.55 -5.14 -0.44
N SER A 43 9.68 -5.87 -0.58
CA SER A 43 9.74 -7.28 -1.02
C SER A 43 9.34 -7.49 -2.47
N GLU A 44 9.63 -6.52 -3.32
CA GLU A 44 9.43 -6.57 -4.76
C GLU A 44 10.76 -6.53 -5.50
N PRO A 45 10.84 -7.05 -6.74
CA PRO A 45 12.03 -6.95 -7.55
C PRO A 45 12.33 -5.51 -7.95
N VAL A 46 13.61 -5.23 -8.23
CA VAL A 46 14.04 -3.97 -8.84
C VAL A 46 13.73 -4.01 -10.33
N TYR A 47 13.13 -2.96 -10.83
CA TYR A 47 12.83 -2.74 -12.26
C TYR A 47 13.74 -1.64 -12.79
N SER A 48 14.53 -1.94 -13.82
CA SER A 48 15.58 -1.04 -14.31
C SER A 48 15.29 -0.41 -15.67
N THR A 49 14.29 -0.92 -16.38
CA THR A 49 13.94 -0.46 -17.73
C THR A 49 12.45 -0.10 -17.84
N LYS A 50 12.13 0.76 -18.83
CA LYS A 50 10.73 1.09 -19.12
C LYS A 50 9.92 -0.11 -19.58
N GLU A 51 10.54 -1.05 -20.28
CA GLU A 51 9.91 -2.29 -20.73
C GLU A 51 9.46 -3.17 -19.56
N GLU A 52 10.33 -3.31 -18.54
CA GLU A 52 9.99 -4.04 -17.31
C GLU A 52 8.84 -3.36 -16.57
N VAL A 53 8.89 -2.04 -16.42
CA VAL A 53 7.82 -1.26 -15.76
C VAL A 53 6.52 -1.34 -16.55
N LYS A 54 6.58 -1.32 -17.89
CA LYS A 54 5.41 -1.51 -18.73
C LYS A 54 4.78 -2.88 -18.53
N GLY A 55 5.59 -3.94 -18.43
CA GLY A 55 5.11 -5.28 -18.09
C GLY A 55 4.46 -5.37 -16.71
N LEU A 56 4.91 -4.56 -15.74
CA LEU A 56 4.27 -4.43 -14.43
C LEU A 56 2.94 -3.69 -14.55
N LEU A 57 2.89 -2.58 -15.31
CA LEU A 57 1.66 -1.83 -15.57
C LEU A 57 0.61 -2.65 -16.32
N ASP A 58 1.02 -3.49 -17.29
CA ASP A 58 0.12 -4.41 -17.98
C ASP A 58 -0.63 -5.32 -16.97
N LYS A 59 0.08 -5.84 -15.97
CA LYS A 59 -0.52 -6.67 -14.90
C LYS A 59 -1.52 -5.88 -14.06
N TYR A 60 -1.19 -4.63 -13.72
CA TYR A 60 -2.06 -3.78 -12.90
C TYR A 60 -3.30 -3.37 -13.68
N ILE A 61 -3.12 -2.85 -14.90
CA ILE A 61 -4.18 -2.28 -15.73
C ILE A 61 -5.17 -3.37 -16.17
N SER A 62 -4.68 -4.53 -16.60
CA SER A 62 -5.54 -5.67 -16.97
C SER A 62 -6.33 -6.26 -15.81
N SER A 63 -5.90 -6.01 -14.56
CA SER A 63 -6.61 -6.48 -13.37
C SER A 63 -7.75 -5.58 -12.93
N TYR A 64 -7.86 -4.34 -13.44
CA TYR A 64 -8.90 -3.40 -13.03
C TYR A 64 -10.32 -3.74 -13.51
N ASP A 65 -10.46 -4.70 -14.40
CA ASP A 65 -11.78 -5.24 -14.78
C ASP A 65 -12.40 -6.13 -13.69
N LYS A 66 -11.57 -6.55 -12.70
CA LYS A 66 -12.02 -7.35 -11.57
C LYS A 66 -12.51 -6.45 -10.45
N SER A 67 -13.71 -6.71 -9.94
CA SER A 67 -14.30 -5.95 -8.83
C SER A 67 -13.61 -6.19 -7.48
N ASP A 68 -12.81 -7.24 -7.35
CA ASP A 68 -12.04 -7.61 -6.15
C ASP A 68 -10.55 -7.22 -6.22
N TYR A 69 -10.16 -6.41 -7.20
CA TYR A 69 -8.80 -5.90 -7.34
C TYR A 69 -8.70 -4.45 -6.84
N TYR A 70 -7.73 -4.20 -5.96
CA TYR A 70 -7.58 -2.94 -5.24
C TYR A 70 -6.12 -2.48 -5.23
N ARG A 71 -5.75 -1.64 -6.19
CA ARG A 71 -4.40 -1.05 -6.28
C ARG A 71 -4.48 0.37 -6.83
N TRP A 72 -3.89 1.30 -6.15
CA TRP A 72 -3.89 2.72 -6.50
C TRP A 72 -2.48 3.25 -6.73
N ALA A 73 -2.32 4.01 -7.79
CA ALA A 73 -1.27 5.01 -7.93
C ALA A 73 -1.55 6.13 -6.94
N VAL A 74 -0.53 6.55 -6.21
CA VAL A 74 -0.59 7.70 -5.29
C VAL A 74 -0.06 8.92 -6.03
N VAL A 75 -0.92 9.86 -6.36
CA VAL A 75 -0.57 11.08 -7.12
C VAL A 75 -0.61 12.29 -6.20
N GLU A 76 0.49 13.06 -6.17
CA GLU A 76 0.53 14.32 -5.44
C GLU A 76 -0.20 15.41 -6.22
N LYS A 77 -1.24 16.02 -5.64
CA LYS A 77 -2.06 17.07 -6.31
C LYS A 77 -1.25 18.28 -6.74
N LYS A 78 -0.23 18.65 -5.97
CA LYS A 78 0.57 19.85 -6.22
C LYS A 78 1.44 19.74 -7.47
N SER A 79 2.06 18.59 -7.69
CA SER A 79 2.96 18.36 -8.82
C SER A 79 2.29 17.62 -9.98
N GLY A 80 1.20 16.89 -9.72
CA GLY A 80 0.62 15.91 -10.65
C GLY A 80 1.42 14.63 -10.80
N GLU A 81 2.52 14.46 -10.06
CA GLU A 81 3.42 13.31 -10.15
C GLU A 81 2.85 12.08 -9.44
N CYS A 82 3.00 10.92 -10.05
CA CYS A 82 2.79 9.64 -9.39
C CYS A 82 3.98 9.37 -8.46
N ILE A 83 3.74 9.40 -7.14
CA ILE A 83 4.79 9.39 -6.11
C ILE A 83 4.91 8.05 -5.37
N GLY A 84 4.08 7.08 -5.73
CA GLY A 84 4.08 5.77 -5.07
C GLY A 84 2.82 4.98 -5.38
N GLN A 85 2.61 3.94 -4.57
CA GLN A 85 1.44 3.07 -4.69
C GLN A 85 0.93 2.61 -3.33
N ILE A 86 -0.35 2.22 -3.30
CA ILE A 86 -1.00 1.57 -2.15
C ILE A 86 -2.02 0.55 -2.67
N ALA A 87 -2.15 -0.57 -1.99
CA ALA A 87 -3.06 -1.64 -2.42
C ALA A 87 -3.63 -2.42 -1.22
N TYR A 88 -4.80 -3.03 -1.43
CA TYR A 88 -5.15 -4.25 -0.73
C TYR A 88 -4.65 -5.43 -1.56
N PHE A 89 -3.46 -5.95 -1.24
CA PHE A 89 -2.86 -7.04 -2.01
C PHE A 89 -3.43 -8.41 -1.66
N LEU A 90 -4.08 -8.51 -0.50
CA LEU A 90 -4.79 -9.69 -0.04
C LEU A 90 -6.18 -9.27 0.46
N VAL A 91 -7.22 -9.94 -0.03
CA VAL A 91 -8.60 -9.80 0.44
C VAL A 91 -9.14 -11.19 0.77
N ASP A 92 -9.45 -11.42 2.04
CA ASP A 92 -10.02 -12.69 2.51
C ASP A 92 -11.55 -12.57 2.61
N ASN A 93 -12.23 -13.13 1.62
CA ASN A 93 -13.69 -13.12 1.54
C ASN A 93 -14.38 -13.94 2.64
N LYS A 94 -13.71 -14.98 3.13
CA LYS A 94 -14.25 -15.86 4.16
C LYS A 94 -14.22 -15.22 5.54
N ASN A 95 -13.11 -14.56 5.85
CA ASN A 95 -12.86 -13.98 7.17
C ASN A 95 -13.08 -12.46 7.20
N HIS A 96 -13.50 -11.86 6.07
CA HIS A 96 -13.84 -10.45 5.91
C HIS A 96 -12.73 -9.47 6.31
N PHE A 97 -11.49 -9.77 5.95
CA PHE A 97 -10.37 -8.86 6.16
C PHE A 97 -9.58 -8.61 4.88
N ALA A 98 -8.80 -7.54 4.88
CA ALA A 98 -7.85 -7.25 3.81
C ALA A 98 -6.52 -6.77 4.40
N GLU A 99 -5.42 -6.97 3.66
CA GLU A 99 -4.08 -6.54 4.06
C GLU A 99 -3.58 -5.44 3.13
N ILE A 100 -3.14 -4.31 3.73
CA ILE A 100 -2.59 -3.16 3.01
C ILE A 100 -1.10 -3.35 2.79
N GLU A 101 -0.66 -2.99 1.59
CA GLU A 101 0.74 -2.70 1.25
C GLU A 101 0.86 -1.32 0.64
N TYR A 102 2.01 -0.66 0.83
CA TYR A 102 2.31 0.61 0.18
C TYR A 102 3.81 0.84 0.01
N CYS A 103 4.18 1.65 -0.96
CA CYS A 103 5.48 2.30 -1.00
C CYS A 103 5.34 3.74 -1.51
N ILE A 104 6.26 4.61 -1.06
CA ILE A 104 6.36 6.01 -1.48
C ILE A 104 7.80 6.25 -1.92
N GLY A 105 7.96 6.90 -3.06
CA GLY A 105 9.26 7.28 -3.60
C GLY A 105 10.12 8.07 -2.62
N SER A 106 11.44 7.86 -2.63
CA SER A 106 12.39 8.42 -1.65
C SER A 106 12.24 9.93 -1.50
N ASP A 107 12.06 10.67 -2.60
CA ASP A 107 11.92 12.14 -2.62
C ASP A 107 10.65 12.65 -1.93
N PHE A 108 9.68 11.78 -1.72
CA PHE A 108 8.36 12.08 -1.15
C PHE A 108 8.13 11.50 0.23
N GLN A 109 9.12 10.79 0.78
CA GLN A 109 9.07 10.25 2.13
C GLN A 109 9.15 11.36 3.19
N CYS A 110 8.80 11.02 4.44
CA CYS A 110 8.80 11.93 5.59
C CYS A 110 7.89 13.17 5.48
N LYS A 111 7.04 13.26 4.44
CA LYS A 111 6.07 14.36 4.21
C LYS A 111 4.65 14.02 4.68
N GLY A 112 4.42 12.82 5.23
CA GLY A 112 3.12 12.37 5.70
C GLY A 112 2.22 11.73 4.65
N TYR A 113 2.64 11.62 3.40
CA TYR A 113 1.84 11.07 2.30
C TYR A 113 1.43 9.60 2.53
N ALA A 114 2.36 8.76 3.00
CA ALA A 114 2.04 7.37 3.33
C ALA A 114 0.93 7.27 4.39
N THR A 115 0.98 8.11 5.43
CA THR A 115 -0.06 8.14 6.48
C THR A 115 -1.41 8.59 5.92
N GLU A 116 -1.41 9.63 5.07
CA GLU A 116 -2.62 10.16 4.43
C GLU A 116 -3.28 9.13 3.50
N ALA A 117 -2.49 8.52 2.62
CA ALA A 117 -2.96 7.47 1.72
C ALA A 117 -3.49 6.25 2.50
N THR A 118 -2.77 5.80 3.53
CA THR A 118 -3.17 4.64 4.34
C THR A 118 -4.50 4.91 5.05
N ARG A 119 -4.69 6.09 5.66
CA ARG A 119 -5.98 6.45 6.28
C ARG A 119 -7.14 6.46 5.29
N ALA A 120 -6.92 6.98 4.08
CA ALA A 120 -7.93 7.00 3.04
C ALA A 120 -8.33 5.58 2.60
N VAL A 121 -7.36 4.68 2.43
CA VAL A 121 -7.61 3.29 2.06
C VAL A 121 -8.28 2.52 3.21
N ILE A 122 -7.90 2.74 4.48
CA ILE A 122 -8.61 2.17 5.64
C ILE A 122 -10.09 2.56 5.60
N ALA A 123 -10.40 3.85 5.43
CA ALA A 123 -11.78 4.33 5.34
C ALA A 123 -12.52 3.72 4.16
N TYR A 124 -11.86 3.56 3.01
CA TYR A 124 -12.41 2.86 1.85
C TYR A 124 -12.79 1.40 2.18
N GLY A 125 -11.90 0.66 2.83
CA GLY A 125 -12.13 -0.73 3.22
C GLY A 125 -13.31 -0.90 4.16
N PHE A 126 -13.41 -0.08 5.18
CA PHE A 126 -14.54 -0.15 6.12
C PHE A 126 -15.85 0.35 5.53
N ASN A 127 -15.83 1.49 4.83
CA ASN A 127 -17.06 2.16 4.38
C ASN A 127 -17.61 1.62 3.04
N LYS A 128 -16.74 1.15 2.13
CA LYS A 128 -17.14 0.71 0.78
C LYS A 128 -17.10 -0.81 0.62
N MET A 129 -16.10 -1.48 1.20
CA MET A 129 -15.94 -2.93 1.06
C MET A 129 -16.62 -3.71 2.19
N ASN A 130 -17.06 -3.05 3.25
CA ASN A 130 -17.64 -3.66 4.45
C ASN A 130 -16.68 -4.66 5.13
N LEU A 131 -15.40 -4.34 5.20
CA LEU A 131 -14.42 -5.15 5.92
C LEU A 131 -14.73 -5.20 7.43
N HIS A 132 -14.45 -6.33 8.05
CA HIS A 132 -14.45 -6.48 9.50
C HIS A 132 -13.12 -6.03 10.10
N LYS A 133 -12.02 -6.31 9.38
CA LYS A 133 -10.65 -6.02 9.82
C LYS A 133 -9.79 -5.56 8.64
N VAL A 134 -8.95 -4.57 8.88
CA VAL A 134 -7.83 -4.21 8.00
C VAL A 134 -6.55 -4.58 8.72
N GLN A 135 -5.64 -5.27 8.05
CA GLN A 135 -4.31 -5.57 8.59
C GLN A 135 -3.20 -5.01 7.72
N ILE A 136 -2.04 -4.88 8.31
CA ILE A 136 -0.82 -4.38 7.66
C ILE A 136 0.37 -5.00 8.37
N CYS A 137 1.41 -5.27 7.61
CA CYS A 137 2.66 -5.76 8.18
C CYS A 137 3.85 -4.92 7.75
N THR A 138 4.96 -5.07 8.47
CA THR A 138 6.24 -4.47 8.09
C THR A 138 7.41 -5.30 8.64
N LYS A 139 8.59 -5.12 8.06
CA LYS A 139 9.82 -5.72 8.57
C LYS A 139 10.24 -5.04 9.88
N THR A 140 10.82 -5.77 10.82
CA THR A 140 11.28 -5.23 12.12
C THR A 140 12.28 -4.09 11.96
N ILE A 141 13.06 -4.10 10.88
CA ILE A 141 14.06 -3.06 10.55
C ILE A 141 13.43 -1.82 9.90
N ASN A 142 12.20 -1.90 9.36
CA ASN A 142 11.55 -0.79 8.68
C ASN A 142 10.85 0.16 9.67
N LYS A 143 11.65 0.91 10.43
CA LYS A 143 11.16 1.87 11.42
C LYS A 143 10.25 2.96 10.83
N PRO A 144 10.50 3.52 9.61
CA PRO A 144 9.57 4.47 9.00
C PRO A 144 8.18 3.89 8.76
N SER A 145 8.07 2.69 8.22
CA SER A 145 6.77 2.04 7.99
C SER A 145 6.05 1.76 9.32
N LYS A 146 6.76 1.27 10.34
CA LYS A 146 6.18 1.08 11.68
C LYS A 146 5.55 2.37 12.22
N ARG A 147 6.24 3.51 12.08
CA ARG A 147 5.70 4.83 12.50
C ARG A 147 4.43 5.25 11.75
N VAL A 148 4.36 4.95 10.45
CA VAL A 148 3.14 5.20 9.65
C VAL A 148 1.98 4.37 10.18
N ILE A 149 2.21 3.08 10.42
CA ILE A 149 1.22 2.13 10.95
C ILE A 149 0.69 2.62 12.31
N GLU A 150 1.59 2.98 13.23
CA GLU A 150 1.23 3.51 14.56
C GLU A 150 0.43 4.82 14.46
N LYS A 151 0.83 5.75 13.57
CA LYS A 151 0.10 7.01 13.34
C LYS A 151 -1.29 6.80 12.73
N CYS A 152 -1.50 5.73 11.99
CA CYS A 152 -2.82 5.36 11.50
C CYS A 152 -3.71 4.73 12.59
N GLY A 153 -3.14 4.37 13.74
CA GLY A 153 -3.87 3.86 14.89
C GLY A 153 -4.13 2.35 14.84
N PHE A 154 -3.28 1.61 14.14
CA PHE A 154 -3.32 0.14 14.17
C PHE A 154 -2.86 -0.41 15.52
N THR A 155 -3.47 -1.50 15.93
CA THR A 155 -3.08 -2.28 17.11
C THR A 155 -2.02 -3.32 16.72
N TYR A 156 -0.96 -3.44 17.52
CA TYR A 156 0.07 -4.45 17.32
C TYR A 156 -0.44 -5.83 17.72
N GLU A 157 -0.29 -6.81 16.81
CA GLU A 157 -0.77 -8.19 17.00
C GLU A 157 0.37 -9.15 17.40
N GLY A 158 1.58 -8.92 16.91
CA GLY A 158 2.71 -9.79 17.19
C GLY A 158 3.84 -9.71 16.19
N THR A 159 4.92 -10.46 16.49
CA THR A 159 6.09 -10.59 15.63
C THR A 159 6.31 -12.03 15.23
N LEU A 160 6.42 -12.29 13.93
CA LEU A 160 6.99 -13.53 13.42
C LEU A 160 8.51 -13.38 13.36
N ARG A 161 9.23 -14.16 14.15
CA ARG A 161 10.70 -14.14 14.20
C ARG A 161 11.25 -14.76 12.91
N ASP A 162 12.40 -14.24 12.42
CA ASP A 162 13.19 -14.82 11.33
C ASP A 162 12.38 -15.12 10.06
N TYR A 163 11.48 -14.19 9.72
CA TYR A 163 10.52 -14.39 8.64
C TYR A 163 11.10 -14.09 7.25
N PHE A 164 11.99 -13.09 7.17
CA PHE A 164 12.66 -12.70 5.93
C PHE A 164 14.15 -12.97 6.04
N TYR A 165 14.77 -13.41 4.95
CA TYR A 165 16.22 -13.45 4.80
C TYR A 165 16.66 -12.30 3.90
N MET A 166 17.49 -11.39 4.41
CA MET A 166 17.94 -10.18 3.73
C MET A 166 19.38 -9.88 4.11
N ASP A 167 20.21 -9.61 3.10
CA ASP A 167 21.61 -9.19 3.29
C ASP A 167 22.42 -10.09 4.25
N GLY A 168 22.13 -11.39 4.22
CA GLY A 168 22.83 -12.38 5.07
C GLY A 168 22.23 -12.55 6.47
N GLU A 169 21.17 -11.80 6.83
CA GLU A 169 20.55 -11.84 8.15
C GLU A 169 19.08 -12.20 8.10
N TYR A 170 18.54 -12.77 9.18
CA TYR A 170 17.13 -13.02 9.35
C TYR A 170 16.44 -11.81 10.00
N VAL A 171 15.35 -11.38 9.40
CA VAL A 171 14.56 -10.22 9.82
C VAL A 171 13.13 -10.64 10.14
N GLY A 172 12.61 -10.21 11.28
CA GLY A 172 11.25 -10.52 11.69
C GLY A 172 10.19 -9.71 10.93
N ARG A 173 8.95 -10.21 10.96
CA ARG A 173 7.75 -9.55 10.43
C ARG A 173 6.83 -9.12 11.57
N LEU A 174 6.53 -7.82 11.66
CA LEU A 174 5.56 -7.24 12.58
C LEU A 174 4.17 -7.25 11.94
N TYR A 175 3.18 -7.72 12.67
CA TYR A 175 1.77 -7.67 12.28
C TYR A 175 1.00 -6.66 13.10
N PHE A 176 0.12 -5.92 12.41
CA PHE A 176 -0.78 -4.96 13.01
C PHE A 176 -2.16 -5.10 12.37
N SER A 177 -3.21 -4.76 13.11
CA SER A 177 -4.56 -4.72 12.56
C SER A 177 -5.37 -3.56 13.13
N MET A 178 -6.49 -3.29 12.49
CA MET A 178 -7.54 -2.40 12.95
C MET A 178 -8.89 -3.09 12.74
N LEU A 179 -9.68 -3.22 13.79
CA LEU A 179 -11.03 -3.73 13.72
C LEU A 179 -12.01 -2.62 13.33
N ARG A 180 -13.14 -2.99 12.73
CA ARG A 180 -14.22 -2.03 12.40
C ARG A 180 -14.65 -1.22 13.63
N THR A 181 -14.82 -1.86 14.77
CA THR A 181 -15.23 -1.20 16.04
C THR A 181 -14.21 -0.16 16.49
N GLU A 182 -12.92 -0.40 16.28
CA GLU A 182 -11.86 0.56 16.60
C GLU A 182 -11.85 1.74 15.62
N PHE A 183 -12.15 1.50 14.35
CA PHE A 183 -12.29 2.56 13.35
C PHE A 183 -13.50 3.45 13.66
N GLU A 184 -14.66 2.86 13.93
CA GLU A 184 -15.90 3.59 14.23
C GLU A 184 -15.81 4.41 15.53
N SER A 185 -15.03 3.96 16.51
CA SER A 185 -14.82 4.69 17.76
C SER A 185 -13.97 5.97 17.63
N LYS A 186 -13.34 6.18 16.46
CA LYS A 186 -12.48 7.34 16.18
C LYS A 186 -13.15 8.38 15.27
N LEU A 187 -14.38 8.12 14.82
CA LEU A 187 -15.21 9.04 14.05
C LEU A 187 -16.01 9.97 14.97
#